data_1b484b7772a03a86f0dd65c6b6bd513d
#
_entry.id   1b484b7772a03a86f0dd65c6b6bd513d
#
_cell.length_a   1.000
_cell.length_b   1.000
_cell.length_c   1.000
_cell.angle_alpha   90.00
_cell.angle_beta   90.00
_cell.angle_gamma   90.00
#
_symmetry.space_group_name_H-M   'P 1'
#
loop_
_entity.id
_entity.type
_entity.pdbx_description
1 polymer ?
#
loop_
_entity_poly.entity_id
_entity_poly.type
_entity_poly.pdbx_seq_one_letter_code
_entity_poly.pdbx_strand_id
1 'polypeptide(L)'
;MEVDIATGQVEVLKMTAAHDVGKAINPACLKGQIYGGVMMGLGYGIMEELESEEGYIKNTNFDEYLIPTVKDMPEIIPVIIENPDPHGPYGAKSIGEPTLELGAPAIANAVAQATGKRIRHLPLNLERVLLGYSLRKGKTKK
;
A
#
# COMPACT_ATOMS: atom_id res chain seq x y z
N MET A 1 12.46 3.59 4.17
CA MET A 1 12.15 2.21 4.56
C MET A 1 13.43 1.47 4.90
N GLU A 2 13.33 0.39 5.66
CA GLU A 2 14.40 -0.56 5.93
C GLU A 2 14.00 -1.94 5.44
N VAL A 3 14.96 -2.70 4.95
CA VAL A 3 14.78 -4.10 4.52
C VAL A 3 15.88 -4.94 5.14
N ASP A 4 15.50 -5.88 5.99
CA ASP A 4 16.43 -6.88 6.48
C ASP A 4 16.64 -7.96 5.39
N ILE A 5 17.79 -7.95 4.78
CA ILE A 5 18.12 -8.88 3.69
C ILE A 5 18.32 -10.33 4.16
N ALA A 6 18.50 -10.56 5.46
CA ALA A 6 18.65 -11.90 6.02
C ALA A 6 17.29 -12.57 6.29
N THR A 7 16.28 -11.79 6.65
CA THR A 7 14.93 -12.29 6.96
C THR A 7 13.90 -11.98 5.89
N GLY A 8 14.14 -10.96 5.06
CA GLY A 8 13.17 -10.42 4.11
C GLY A 8 12.17 -9.46 4.73
N GLN A 9 12.34 -9.09 6.00
CA GLN A 9 11.44 -8.16 6.68
C GLN A 9 11.55 -6.76 6.07
N VAL A 10 10.38 -6.15 5.82
CA VAL A 10 10.26 -4.78 5.30
C VAL A 10 9.62 -3.92 6.38
N GLU A 11 10.27 -2.82 6.72
CA GLU A 11 9.74 -1.80 7.60
C GLU A 11 9.64 -0.46 6.85
N VAL A 12 8.43 0.06 6.75
CA VAL A 12 8.18 1.35 6.12
C VAL A 12 8.27 2.44 7.16
N LEU A 13 9.38 3.17 7.21
CA LEU A 13 9.64 4.20 8.22
C LEU A 13 8.86 5.48 7.95
N LYS A 14 8.74 5.86 6.68
CA LYS A 14 8.17 7.15 6.28
C LYS A 14 7.56 7.09 4.88
N MET A 15 6.40 7.73 4.72
CA MET A 15 5.73 7.92 3.43
C MET A 15 5.29 9.37 3.27
N THR A 16 5.64 9.98 2.15
CA THR A 16 5.11 11.30 1.74
C THR A 16 4.05 11.06 0.68
N ALA A 17 2.83 11.55 0.93
CA ALA A 17 1.70 11.40 0.03
C ALA A 17 1.21 12.78 -0.43
N ALA A 18 1.51 13.13 -1.68
CA ALA A 18 1.15 14.39 -2.30
C ALA A 18 -0.04 14.20 -3.23
N HIS A 19 -1.13 14.92 -2.99
CA HIS A 19 -2.37 14.78 -3.76
C HIS A 19 -2.90 16.15 -4.20
N ASP A 20 -3.23 16.26 -5.48
CA ASP A 20 -4.01 17.36 -6.00
C ASP A 20 -5.49 17.11 -5.66
N VAL A 21 -6.02 17.94 -4.77
CA VAL A 21 -7.39 17.85 -4.24
C VAL A 21 -8.34 18.87 -4.86
N GLY A 22 -7.86 19.58 -5.88
CA GLY A 22 -8.58 20.76 -6.37
C GLY A 22 -8.62 21.84 -5.31
N LYS A 23 -9.81 22.24 -4.87
CA LYS A 23 -10.00 23.11 -3.70
C LYS A 23 -10.11 22.28 -2.43
N ALA A 24 -9.28 22.56 -1.45
CA ALA A 24 -9.32 21.90 -0.14
C ALA A 24 -10.49 22.41 0.70
N ILE A 25 -11.66 21.79 0.59
CA ILE A 25 -12.87 22.21 1.30
C ILE A 25 -12.74 21.98 2.81
N ASN A 26 -12.19 20.84 3.21
CA ASN A 26 -11.92 20.53 4.61
C ASN A 26 -10.54 19.86 4.76
N PRO A 27 -9.49 20.64 5.04
CA PRO A 27 -8.13 20.11 5.15
C PRO A 27 -7.93 19.03 6.22
N ALA A 28 -8.70 19.07 7.32
CA ALA A 28 -8.60 18.04 8.36
C ALA A 28 -9.14 16.68 7.87
N CYS A 29 -10.30 16.69 7.22
CA CYS A 29 -10.86 15.48 6.62
C CYS A 29 -9.96 14.94 5.48
N LEU A 30 -9.40 15.81 4.66
CA LEU A 30 -8.47 15.43 3.59
C LEU A 30 -7.23 14.70 4.14
N LYS A 31 -6.62 15.23 5.20
CA LYS A 31 -5.51 14.55 5.87
C LYS A 31 -5.92 13.18 6.40
N GLY A 32 -7.12 13.08 7.00
CA GLY A 32 -7.67 11.81 7.46
C GLY A 32 -7.79 10.77 6.33
N GLN A 33 -8.28 11.17 5.15
CA GLN A 33 -8.35 10.32 3.96
C GLN A 33 -6.95 9.89 3.51
N ILE A 34 -5.98 10.80 3.50
CA ILE A 34 -4.60 10.48 3.12
C ILE A 34 -3.98 9.47 4.10
N TYR A 35 -4.13 9.66 5.41
CA TYR A 35 -3.63 8.71 6.40
C TYR A 35 -4.25 7.32 6.21
N GLY A 36 -5.57 7.25 6.07
CA GLY A 36 -6.28 5.98 5.87
C GLY A 36 -5.87 5.29 4.57
N GLY A 37 -5.83 6.02 3.45
CA GLY A 37 -5.44 5.46 2.16
C GLY A 37 -4.00 4.98 2.11
N VAL A 38 -3.06 5.73 2.70
CA VAL A 38 -1.66 5.28 2.82
C VAL A 38 -1.56 3.97 3.61
N MET A 39 -2.31 3.85 4.72
CA MET A 39 -2.33 2.62 5.51
C MET A 39 -2.95 1.44 4.75
N MET A 40 -4.01 1.67 3.97
CA MET A 40 -4.56 0.63 3.09
C MET A 40 -3.54 0.22 2.02
N GLY A 41 -2.86 1.20 1.40
CA GLY A 41 -1.81 0.93 0.41
C GLY A 41 -0.60 0.18 1.00
N LEU A 42 -0.26 0.43 2.27
CA LEU A 42 0.74 -0.32 3.00
C LEU A 42 0.25 -1.76 3.24
N GLY A 43 -0.99 -1.93 3.70
CA GLY A 43 -1.58 -3.22 4.00
C GLY A 43 -1.48 -4.19 2.82
N TYR A 44 -2.09 -3.85 1.68
CA TYR A 44 -2.04 -4.75 0.53
C TYR A 44 -0.65 -4.81 -0.13
N GLY A 45 0.22 -3.84 0.18
CA GLY A 45 1.61 -3.84 -0.27
C GLY A 45 2.48 -4.89 0.41
N ILE A 46 2.32 -5.11 1.71
CA ILE A 46 3.24 -5.96 2.50
C ILE A 46 2.57 -7.04 3.35
N MET A 47 1.27 -6.97 3.63
CA MET A 47 0.58 -7.87 4.57
C MET A 47 -0.60 -8.63 3.96
N GLU A 48 -1.53 -7.91 3.29
CA GLU A 48 -2.82 -8.44 2.90
C GLU A 48 -2.69 -9.37 1.69
N GLU A 49 -3.10 -10.62 1.86
CA GLU A 49 -3.14 -11.61 0.79
C GLU A 49 -4.44 -12.42 0.88
N LEU A 50 -5.32 -12.23 -0.10
CA LEU A 50 -6.52 -13.06 -0.21
C LEU A 50 -6.15 -14.40 -0.85
N GLU A 51 -6.21 -15.48 -0.08
CA GLU A 51 -5.95 -16.83 -0.56
C GLU A 51 -7.24 -17.51 -1.03
N SER A 52 -7.25 -17.96 -2.28
CA SER A 52 -8.38 -18.72 -2.82
C SER A 52 -7.93 -19.98 -3.54
N GLU A 53 -8.73 -21.05 -3.42
CA GLU A 53 -8.53 -22.32 -4.12
C GLU A 53 -9.87 -22.79 -4.65
N GLU A 54 -9.94 -23.08 -5.95
CA GLU A 54 -11.15 -23.53 -6.66
C GLU A 54 -12.38 -22.62 -6.43
N GLY A 55 -12.16 -21.30 -6.24
CA GLY A 55 -13.22 -20.31 -5.99
C GLY A 55 -13.60 -20.15 -4.52
N TYR A 56 -12.99 -20.89 -3.60
CA TYR A 56 -13.22 -20.76 -2.17
C TYR A 56 -12.12 -19.95 -1.51
N ILE A 57 -12.51 -18.97 -0.67
CA ILE A 57 -11.57 -18.20 0.14
C ILE A 57 -11.08 -19.08 1.28
N LYS A 58 -9.78 -19.11 1.52
CA LYS A 58 -9.14 -19.95 2.56
C LYS A 58 -8.93 -19.19 3.86
N ASN A 59 -8.52 -17.95 3.79
CA ASN A 59 -8.26 -17.09 4.94
C ASN A 59 -9.45 -16.16 5.20
N THR A 60 -10.44 -16.69 5.92
CA THR A 60 -11.74 -16.02 6.12
C THR A 60 -11.80 -15.13 7.36
N ASN A 61 -10.76 -15.16 8.20
CA ASN A 61 -10.71 -14.44 9.49
C ASN A 61 -9.47 -13.56 9.56
N PHE A 62 -9.46 -12.58 10.48
CA PHE A 62 -8.35 -11.65 10.69
C PHE A 62 -7.12 -12.26 11.39
N ASP A 63 -7.17 -13.51 11.82
CA ASP A 63 -6.03 -14.29 12.26
C ASP A 63 -5.20 -14.83 11.09
N GLU A 64 -5.79 -14.93 9.91
CA GLU A 64 -5.15 -15.39 8.67
C GLU A 64 -5.05 -14.30 7.60
N TYR A 65 -6.05 -13.41 7.49
CA TYR A 65 -6.02 -12.21 6.64
C TYR A 65 -5.54 -11.04 7.47
N LEU A 66 -4.24 -10.78 7.41
CA LEU A 66 -3.60 -9.76 8.24
C LEU A 66 -3.79 -8.37 7.66
N ILE A 67 -4.25 -7.43 8.49
CA ILE A 67 -4.32 -6.01 8.16
C ILE A 67 -3.36 -5.23 9.07
N PRO A 68 -2.80 -4.10 8.60
CA PRO A 68 -1.92 -3.29 9.43
C PRO A 68 -2.64 -2.68 10.62
N THR A 69 -1.93 -2.60 11.73
CA THR A 69 -2.37 -1.96 12.96
C THR A 69 -1.71 -0.59 13.13
N VAL A 70 -2.07 0.14 14.18
CA VAL A 70 -1.42 1.41 14.51
C VAL A 70 0.09 1.27 14.77
N LYS A 71 0.57 0.07 15.12
CA LYS A 71 1.99 -0.20 15.33
C LYS A 71 2.79 -0.30 14.04
N ASP A 72 2.11 -0.62 12.94
CA ASP A 72 2.72 -0.75 11.61
C ASP A 72 2.72 0.58 10.86
N MET A 73 2.12 1.62 11.46
CA MET A 73 1.96 2.93 10.84
C MET A 73 3.29 3.68 10.75
N PRO A 74 3.77 4.02 9.52
CA PRO A 74 4.95 4.84 9.34
C PRO A 74 4.68 6.31 9.68
N GLU A 75 5.73 7.12 9.70
CA GLU A 75 5.56 8.58 9.63
C GLU A 75 4.92 8.95 8.29
N ILE A 76 3.69 9.47 8.30
CA ILE A 76 2.99 9.88 7.08
C ILE A 76 3.01 11.41 6.98
N ILE A 77 3.54 11.93 5.87
CA ILE A 77 3.54 13.36 5.54
C ILE A 77 2.52 13.62 4.44
N PRO A 78 1.32 14.10 4.77
CA PRO A 78 0.32 14.49 3.78
C PRO A 78 0.69 15.85 3.18
N VAL A 79 0.75 15.92 1.85
CA VAL A 79 0.96 17.15 1.09
C VAL A 79 -0.29 17.42 0.25
N ILE A 80 -1.02 18.47 0.62
CA ILE A 80 -2.23 18.90 -0.09
C ILE A 80 -1.81 19.91 -1.16
N ILE A 81 -2.12 19.62 -2.41
CA ILE A 81 -1.91 20.50 -3.55
C ILE A 81 -3.28 21.01 -3.99
N GLU A 82 -3.45 22.34 -4.04
CA GLU A 82 -4.67 22.96 -4.52
C GLU A 82 -4.50 23.41 -5.97
N ASN A 83 -5.24 22.77 -6.86
CA ASN A 83 -5.38 23.15 -8.26
C ASN A 83 -6.86 23.01 -8.63
N PRO A 84 -7.69 24.06 -8.39
CA PRO A 84 -9.15 23.98 -8.50
C PRO A 84 -9.62 23.48 -9.86
N ASP A 85 -10.57 22.53 -9.85
CA ASP A 85 -11.19 22.01 -11.06
C ASP A 85 -12.36 22.92 -11.46
N PRO A 86 -12.40 23.47 -12.69
CA PRO A 86 -13.49 24.33 -13.13
C PRO A 86 -14.84 23.59 -13.24
N HIS A 87 -14.84 22.26 -13.29
CA HIS A 87 -16.05 21.42 -13.40
C HIS A 87 -16.42 20.75 -12.07
N GLY A 88 -15.50 20.72 -11.10
CA GLY A 88 -15.74 20.13 -9.79
C GLY A 88 -16.58 21.03 -8.88
N PRO A 89 -17.37 20.46 -7.95
CA PRO A 89 -18.16 21.23 -7.00
C PRO A 89 -17.22 22.10 -6.13
N TYR A 90 -17.43 23.39 -6.15
CA TYR A 90 -16.55 24.37 -5.49
C TYR A 90 -15.06 24.28 -5.87
N GLY A 91 -14.75 23.69 -7.01
CA GLY A 91 -13.38 23.45 -7.46
C GLY A 91 -12.70 22.23 -6.83
N ALA A 92 -13.41 21.39 -6.09
CA ALA A 92 -12.86 20.21 -5.44
C ALA A 92 -12.69 19.04 -6.41
N LYS A 93 -11.68 18.17 -6.14
CA LYS A 93 -11.46 16.89 -6.79
C LYS A 93 -11.65 15.76 -5.78
N SER A 94 -11.91 14.54 -6.27
CA SER A 94 -12.01 13.35 -5.44
C SER A 94 -10.66 13.03 -4.78
N ILE A 95 -10.70 12.56 -3.52
CA ILE A 95 -9.53 12.19 -2.72
C ILE A 95 -9.71 10.83 -2.02
N GLY A 96 -10.79 10.10 -2.27
CA GLY A 96 -11.04 8.80 -1.64
C GLY A 96 -10.04 7.75 -2.09
N GLU A 97 -10.26 7.18 -3.26
CA GLU A 97 -9.44 6.09 -3.83
C GLU A 97 -8.00 6.50 -4.18
N PRO A 98 -7.71 7.70 -4.74
CA PRO A 98 -6.34 8.05 -5.13
C PRO A 98 -5.31 7.97 -4.01
N THR A 99 -5.74 8.06 -2.76
CA THR A 99 -4.83 8.02 -1.59
C THR A 99 -4.19 6.67 -1.35
N LEU A 100 -4.82 5.56 -1.79
CA LEU A 100 -4.31 4.20 -1.59
C LEU A 100 -3.54 3.66 -2.80
N GLU A 101 -3.83 4.14 -4.01
CA GLU A 101 -3.35 3.53 -5.26
C GLU A 101 -1.83 3.46 -5.37
N LEU A 102 -1.12 4.48 -4.89
CA LEU A 102 0.33 4.61 -5.05
C LEU A 102 1.14 4.01 -3.89
N GLY A 103 0.50 3.58 -2.81
CA GLY A 103 1.17 3.05 -1.62
C GLY A 103 2.02 1.82 -1.94
N ALA A 104 1.41 0.74 -2.41
CA ALA A 104 2.11 -0.50 -2.73
C ALA A 104 3.13 -0.37 -3.87
N PRO A 105 2.87 0.34 -4.99
CA PRO A 105 3.88 0.58 -6.01
C PRO A 105 5.12 1.33 -5.49
N ALA A 106 4.93 2.32 -4.62
CA ALA A 106 6.03 3.06 -4.00
C ALA A 106 6.89 2.15 -3.10
N ILE A 107 6.25 1.31 -2.28
CA ILE A 107 6.92 0.32 -1.44
C ILE A 107 7.68 -0.69 -2.30
N ALA A 108 7.06 -1.24 -3.35
CA ALA A 108 7.69 -2.19 -4.25
C ALA A 108 8.92 -1.60 -4.96
N ASN A 109 8.87 -0.34 -5.35
CA ASN A 109 10.01 0.36 -5.94
C ASN A 109 11.14 0.55 -4.92
N ALA A 110 10.81 0.92 -3.70
CA ALA A 110 11.80 1.12 -2.64
C ALA A 110 12.46 -0.21 -2.21
N VAL A 111 11.70 -1.31 -2.12
CA VAL A 111 12.25 -2.66 -1.91
C VAL A 111 13.18 -3.06 -3.05
N ALA A 112 12.79 -2.82 -4.30
CA ALA A 112 13.64 -3.13 -5.44
C ALA A 112 14.95 -2.31 -5.43
N GLN A 113 14.90 -1.06 -5.00
CA GLN A 113 16.09 -0.23 -4.86
C GLN A 113 17.01 -0.72 -3.74
N ALA A 114 16.42 -1.11 -2.59
CA ALA A 114 17.19 -1.57 -1.42
C ALA A 114 17.84 -2.95 -1.64
N THR A 115 17.13 -3.86 -2.33
CA THR A 115 17.56 -5.27 -2.45
C THR A 115 18.14 -5.64 -3.82
N GLY A 116 17.95 -4.80 -4.84
CA GLY A 116 18.25 -5.14 -6.24
C GLY A 116 17.24 -6.12 -6.87
N LYS A 117 16.24 -6.61 -6.13
CA LYS A 117 15.26 -7.60 -6.58
C LYS A 117 13.94 -6.93 -6.97
N ARG A 118 13.52 -7.07 -8.24
CA ARG A 118 12.23 -6.56 -8.72
C ARG A 118 11.14 -7.62 -8.53
N ILE A 119 10.38 -7.52 -7.44
CA ILE A 119 9.25 -8.40 -7.15
C ILE A 119 8.01 -7.83 -7.83
N ARG A 120 7.23 -8.69 -8.51
CA ARG A 120 6.04 -8.30 -9.29
C ARG A 120 4.75 -8.93 -8.76
N HIS A 121 4.79 -9.49 -7.57
CA HIS A 121 3.65 -10.08 -6.88
C HIS A 121 3.52 -9.46 -5.49
N LEU A 122 2.33 -9.09 -5.10
CA LEU A 122 1.99 -8.58 -3.77
C LEU A 122 1.31 -9.69 -2.94
N PRO A 123 1.33 -9.56 -1.63
CA PRO A 123 2.11 -8.63 -0.83
C PRO A 123 3.61 -8.92 -0.88
N LEU A 124 4.44 -7.94 -0.52
CA LEU A 124 5.89 -8.10 -0.38
C LEU A 124 6.20 -8.71 1.01
N ASN A 125 5.71 -9.93 1.21
CA ASN A 125 5.96 -10.69 2.44
C ASN A 125 7.41 -11.15 2.55
N LEU A 126 7.80 -11.64 3.73
CA LEU A 126 9.16 -12.10 4.05
C LEU A 126 9.73 -13.04 2.98
N GLU A 127 8.94 -14.05 2.59
CA GLU A 127 9.35 -15.06 1.60
C GLU A 127 9.67 -14.42 0.24
N ARG A 128 8.77 -13.58 -0.27
CA ARG A 128 8.95 -12.95 -1.59
C ARG A 128 10.12 -11.99 -1.62
N VAL A 129 10.34 -11.26 -0.53
CA VAL A 129 11.47 -10.32 -0.43
C VAL A 129 12.79 -11.08 -0.31
N LEU A 130 12.84 -12.11 0.54
CA LEU A 130 14.02 -12.92 0.73
C LEU A 130 14.45 -13.66 -0.54
N LEU A 131 13.51 -14.34 -1.19
CA LEU A 131 13.78 -15.18 -2.35
C LEU A 131 13.71 -14.43 -3.69
N GLY A 132 13.00 -13.32 -3.75
CA GLY A 132 12.70 -12.59 -4.99
C GLY A 132 11.53 -13.20 -5.79
N TYR A 133 10.87 -14.25 -5.25
CA TYR A 133 9.72 -14.92 -5.85
C TYR A 133 8.92 -15.67 -4.76
N SER A 134 7.69 -16.10 -5.06
CA SER A 134 6.90 -16.94 -4.16
C SER A 134 7.20 -18.42 -4.40
N LEU A 135 7.36 -19.19 -3.31
CA LEU A 135 7.44 -20.65 -3.35
C LEU A 135 6.06 -21.30 -3.59
N ARG A 136 4.98 -20.59 -3.28
CA ARG A 136 3.63 -21.08 -3.59
C ARG A 136 3.46 -21.13 -5.10
N LYS A 137 3.62 -22.33 -5.67
CA LYS A 137 3.27 -22.57 -7.07
C LYS A 137 1.76 -22.43 -7.20
N GLY A 138 1.30 -21.32 -7.74
CA GLY A 138 -0.01 -21.30 -8.35
C GLY A 138 -0.06 -22.48 -9.32
N LYS A 139 -0.99 -23.41 -9.14
CA LYS A 139 -1.24 -24.48 -10.13
C LYS A 139 -1.70 -23.76 -11.41
N THR A 140 -0.75 -23.40 -12.26
CA THR A 140 -1.05 -23.07 -13.65
C THR A 140 -1.59 -24.35 -14.27
N LYS A 141 -2.91 -24.47 -14.33
CA LYS A 141 -3.53 -25.46 -15.23
C LYS A 141 -3.07 -25.08 -16.64
N LYS A 142 -2.42 -26.01 -17.32
CA LYS A 142 -2.21 -26.01 -18.76
C LYS A 142 -3.54 -26.00 -19.47
#